data_263e8e0bae59f63083eea337bd91ac7f
#
_entry.id   263e8e0bae59f63083eea337bd91ac7f
#
_cell.length_a   1.000
_cell.length_b   1.000
_cell.length_c   1.000
_cell.angle_alpha   90.00
_cell.angle_beta   90.00
_cell.angle_gamma   90.00
#
_symmetry.space_group_name_H-M   'P 1'
#
loop_
_entity.id
_entity.type
_entity.pdbx_description
1 polymer ?
#
loop_
_entity_poly.entity_id
_entity_poly.type
_entity_poly.pdbx_seq_one_letter_code
_entity_poly.pdbx_strand_id
1 'polypeptide(L)'
;FGVMTMVWGIVITPLWSAVTDAVSNNDYKWIGDSLKNYLKLFLLVIVGAPIMLLLSQFVYRIWIGDMVQIDINLSFWVMSYNIVVMFSSIFVNILNGAGILKVQTISSLISPTVFLGVAYLLYIMGMGVPSILIAGIIANFNGFLLAPIQCVKLLRNK
;
A
#
# COMPACT_ATOMS: atom_id res chain seq x y z
N PHE A 1 7.30 -9.31 7.03
CA PHE A 1 6.74 -8.40 6.00
C PHE A 1 7.33 -6.99 6.08
N GLY A 2 7.71 -6.47 7.26
CA GLY A 2 8.28 -5.12 7.40
C GLY A 2 9.55 -4.89 6.56
N VAL A 3 10.41 -5.88 6.38
CA VAL A 3 11.60 -5.77 5.50
C VAL A 3 11.18 -5.50 4.06
N MET A 4 10.14 -6.16 3.56
CA MET A 4 9.62 -5.95 2.20
C MET A 4 9.12 -4.52 2.00
N THR A 5 8.36 -3.98 2.97
CA THR A 5 7.91 -2.59 2.92
C THR A 5 9.05 -1.58 3.05
N MET A 6 10.08 -1.89 3.82
CA MET A 6 11.28 -1.06 3.93
C MET A 6 12.02 -0.98 2.60
N VAL A 7 12.28 -2.12 1.94
CA VAL A 7 12.91 -2.15 0.61
C VAL A 7 12.05 -1.41 -0.41
N TRP A 8 10.74 -1.64 -0.40
CA TRP A 8 9.82 -0.91 -1.26
C TRP A 8 9.85 0.60 -1.02
N GLY A 9 9.93 1.04 0.23
CA GLY A 9 10.06 2.44 0.60
C GLY A 9 11.28 3.10 -0.03
N ILE A 10 12.44 2.43 -0.01
CA ILE A 10 13.66 2.92 -0.66
C ILE A 10 13.45 3.10 -2.17
N VAL A 11 12.80 2.14 -2.81
CA VAL A 11 12.55 2.16 -4.26
C VAL A 11 11.53 3.23 -4.66
N ILE A 12 10.48 3.45 -3.86
CA ILE A 12 9.40 4.38 -4.22
C ILE A 12 9.70 5.85 -3.88
N THR A 13 10.59 6.10 -2.92
CA THR A 13 10.89 7.45 -2.42
C THR A 13 11.31 8.45 -3.52
N PRO A 14 12.17 8.10 -4.50
CA PRO A 14 12.56 9.04 -5.54
C PRO A 14 11.42 9.41 -6.51
N LEU A 15 10.33 8.61 -6.56
CA LEU A 15 9.25 8.82 -7.51
C LEU A 15 8.56 10.17 -7.34
N TRP A 16 8.36 10.61 -6.10
CA TRP A 16 7.72 11.92 -5.84
C TRP A 16 8.48 13.07 -6.48
N SER A 17 9.79 13.21 -6.17
CA SER A 17 10.61 14.29 -6.70
C SER A 17 10.74 14.23 -8.22
N ALA A 18 10.91 13.04 -8.78
CA ALA A 18 11.00 12.82 -10.22
C ALA A 18 9.70 13.19 -10.95
N VAL A 19 8.52 12.89 -10.35
CA VAL A 19 7.23 13.33 -10.89
C VAL A 19 7.08 14.85 -10.83
N THR A 20 7.54 15.50 -9.74
CA THR A 20 7.50 16.97 -9.64
C THR A 20 8.31 17.61 -10.76
N ASP A 21 9.50 17.09 -11.05
CA ASP A 21 10.33 17.56 -12.15
C ASP A 21 9.67 17.32 -13.52
N ALA A 22 9.14 16.12 -13.75
CA ALA A 22 8.42 15.78 -14.98
C ALA A 22 7.20 16.69 -15.22
N VAL A 23 6.44 17.03 -14.19
CA VAL A 23 5.31 17.97 -14.28
C VAL A 23 5.77 19.38 -14.65
N SER A 24 6.87 19.87 -14.05
CA SER A 24 7.43 21.19 -14.37
C SER A 24 7.89 21.29 -15.82
N ASN A 25 8.35 20.18 -16.40
CA ASN A 25 8.77 20.07 -17.80
C ASN A 25 7.63 19.65 -18.75
N ASN A 26 6.38 19.50 -18.27
CA ASN A 26 5.23 19.01 -19.03
C ASN A 26 5.41 17.59 -19.62
N ASP A 27 6.30 16.76 -19.05
CA ASP A 27 6.59 15.40 -19.53
C ASP A 27 5.65 14.36 -18.90
N TYR A 28 4.38 14.42 -19.26
CA TYR A 28 3.36 13.47 -18.79
C TYR A 28 3.55 12.07 -19.38
N LYS A 29 4.26 11.96 -20.52
CA LYS A 29 4.62 10.66 -21.10
C LYS A 29 5.57 9.90 -20.17
N TRP A 30 6.58 10.57 -19.64
CA TRP A 30 7.50 10.00 -18.66
C TRP A 30 6.77 9.51 -17.41
N ILE A 31 5.79 10.29 -16.90
CA ILE A 31 4.97 9.89 -15.75
C ILE A 31 4.21 8.59 -16.04
N GLY A 32 3.61 8.48 -17.23
CA GLY A 32 2.89 7.28 -17.66
C GLY A 32 3.79 6.05 -17.80
N ASP A 33 4.98 6.22 -18.35
CA ASP A 33 5.95 5.13 -18.50
C ASP A 33 6.56 4.72 -17.15
N SER A 34 6.81 5.69 -16.26
CA SER A 34 7.21 5.43 -14.89
C SER A 34 6.15 4.65 -14.13
N LEU A 35 4.88 5.04 -14.21
CA LEU A 35 3.77 4.28 -13.62
C LEU A 35 3.78 2.81 -14.07
N LYS A 36 3.91 2.56 -15.38
CA LYS A 36 3.99 1.19 -15.92
C LYS A 36 5.19 0.42 -15.35
N ASN A 37 6.34 1.06 -15.23
CA ASN A 37 7.55 0.43 -14.70
C ASN A 37 7.40 0.08 -13.22
N TYR A 38 6.84 0.99 -12.40
CA TYR A 38 6.57 0.69 -10.99
C TYR A 38 5.50 -0.38 -10.81
N LEU A 39 4.48 -0.44 -11.67
CA LEU A 39 3.50 -1.54 -11.67
C LEU A 39 4.14 -2.89 -12.05
N LYS A 40 5.06 -2.92 -13.03
CA LYS A 40 5.84 -4.13 -13.34
C LYS A 40 6.70 -4.56 -12.16
N LEU A 41 7.38 -3.60 -11.51
CA LEU A 41 8.17 -3.89 -10.32
C LEU A 41 7.29 -4.42 -9.16
N PHE A 42 6.07 -3.89 -9.03
CA PHE A 42 5.10 -4.36 -8.03
C PHE A 42 4.69 -5.83 -8.26
N LEU A 43 4.76 -6.36 -9.48
CA LEU A 43 4.53 -7.79 -9.72
C LEU A 43 5.52 -8.67 -8.95
N LEU A 44 6.75 -8.21 -8.71
CA LEU A 44 7.71 -8.93 -7.85
C LEU A 44 7.22 -9.01 -6.41
N VAL A 45 6.54 -7.96 -5.93
CA VAL A 45 5.90 -7.95 -4.60
C VAL A 45 4.77 -8.97 -4.56
N ILE A 46 3.91 -9.01 -5.60
CA ILE A 46 2.78 -9.96 -5.69
C ILE A 46 3.27 -11.41 -5.69
N VAL A 47 4.42 -11.70 -6.30
CA VAL A 47 5.01 -13.04 -6.29
C VAL A 47 5.77 -13.32 -4.99
N GLY A 48 6.54 -12.35 -4.51
CA GLY A 48 7.39 -12.50 -3.33
C GLY A 48 6.63 -12.60 -2.02
N ALA A 49 5.51 -11.87 -1.88
CA ALA A 49 4.75 -11.84 -0.63
C ALA A 49 4.13 -13.21 -0.25
N PRO A 50 3.50 -13.98 -1.16
CA PRO A 50 3.06 -15.35 -0.87
C PRO A 50 4.22 -16.29 -0.51
N ILE A 51 5.37 -16.16 -1.18
CA ILE A 51 6.57 -16.95 -0.84
C ILE A 51 7.01 -16.64 0.59
N MET A 52 7.05 -15.36 0.97
CA MET A 52 7.33 -14.95 2.35
C MET A 52 6.28 -15.48 3.34
N LEU A 53 5.01 -15.55 2.95
CA LEU A 53 3.96 -16.12 3.79
C LEU A 53 4.19 -17.63 4.02
N LEU A 54 4.53 -18.36 2.97
CA LEU A 54 4.84 -19.81 3.08
C LEU A 54 6.06 -20.07 3.98
N LEU A 55 7.06 -19.21 3.89
CA LEU A 55 8.28 -19.31 4.70
C LEU A 55 8.12 -18.71 6.11
N SER A 56 7.03 -17.98 6.38
CA SER A 56 6.88 -17.19 7.61
C SER A 56 6.99 -18.02 8.87
N GLN A 57 6.36 -19.21 8.92
CA GLN A 57 6.40 -20.10 10.08
C GLN A 57 7.83 -20.59 10.39
N PHE A 58 8.60 -20.89 9.35
CA PHE A 58 10.00 -21.28 9.50
C PHE A 58 10.84 -20.12 10.05
N VAL A 59 10.66 -18.91 9.50
CA VAL A 59 11.36 -17.70 9.95
C VAL A 59 10.99 -17.35 11.39
N TYR A 60 9.71 -17.45 11.77
CA TYR A 60 9.28 -17.20 13.15
C TYR A 60 9.92 -18.16 14.14
N ARG A 61 10.01 -19.45 13.80
CA ARG A 61 10.64 -20.45 14.65
C ARG A 61 12.14 -20.16 14.87
N ILE A 62 12.85 -19.73 13.84
CA ILE A 62 14.29 -19.39 13.96
C ILE A 62 14.48 -18.11 14.77
N TRP A 63 13.62 -17.10 14.57
CA TRP A 63 13.86 -15.77 15.15
C TRP A 63 13.27 -15.61 16.56
N ILE A 64 12.08 -16.15 16.81
CA ILE A 64 11.38 -16.00 18.08
C ILE A 64 11.46 -17.28 18.93
N GLY A 65 11.80 -18.40 18.31
CA GLY A 65 11.75 -19.71 18.94
C GLY A 65 10.33 -20.25 19.06
N ASP A 66 10.14 -21.30 19.85
CA ASP A 66 8.85 -21.98 20.03
C ASP A 66 7.95 -21.29 21.10
N MET A 67 8.39 -20.16 21.67
CA MET A 67 7.66 -19.47 22.74
C MET A 67 6.36 -18.81 22.25
N VAL A 68 6.30 -18.39 20.99
CA VAL A 68 5.14 -17.69 20.44
C VAL A 68 4.70 -18.35 19.15
N GLN A 69 3.48 -18.85 19.13
CA GLN A 69 2.85 -19.37 17.91
C GLN A 69 2.08 -18.25 17.22
N ILE A 70 2.58 -17.81 16.06
CA ILE A 70 1.90 -16.82 15.24
C ILE A 70 0.99 -17.53 14.25
N ASP A 71 -0.31 -17.23 14.31
CA ASP A 71 -1.30 -17.83 13.41
C ASP A 71 -1.00 -17.41 11.94
N ILE A 72 -1.06 -18.39 11.05
CA ILE A 72 -0.92 -18.18 9.60
C ILE A 72 -2.00 -17.22 9.07
N ASN A 73 -3.20 -17.25 9.64
CA ASN A 73 -4.27 -16.33 9.29
C ASN A 73 -3.89 -14.88 9.60
N LEU A 74 -3.27 -14.61 10.74
CA LEU A 74 -2.76 -13.28 11.06
C LEU A 74 -1.67 -12.85 10.07
N SER A 75 -0.72 -13.74 9.76
CA SER A 75 0.34 -13.49 8.78
C SER A 75 -0.22 -13.19 7.38
N PHE A 76 -1.30 -13.88 6.98
CA PHE A 76 -2.00 -13.61 5.72
C PHE A 76 -2.61 -12.20 5.68
N TRP A 77 -3.26 -11.75 6.76
CA TRP A 77 -3.82 -10.40 6.79
C TRP A 77 -2.73 -9.31 6.84
N VAL A 78 -1.62 -9.56 7.55
CA VAL A 78 -0.45 -8.67 7.53
C VAL A 78 0.12 -8.55 6.11
N MET A 79 0.30 -9.66 5.40
CA MET A 79 0.72 -9.68 4.01
C MET A 79 -0.23 -8.87 3.12
N SER A 80 -1.53 -9.14 3.23
CA SER A 80 -2.57 -8.48 2.42
C SER A 80 -2.58 -6.96 2.63
N TYR A 81 -2.49 -6.52 3.88
CA TYR A 81 -2.38 -5.10 4.23
C TYR A 81 -1.16 -4.45 3.60
N ASN A 82 0.02 -5.08 3.72
CA ASN A 82 1.26 -4.55 3.14
C ASN A 82 1.19 -4.45 1.61
N ILE A 83 0.64 -5.46 0.93
CA ILE A 83 0.43 -5.44 -0.53
C ILE A 83 -0.42 -4.24 -0.93
N VAL A 84 -1.55 -4.00 -0.25
CA VAL A 84 -2.44 -2.88 -0.53
C VAL A 84 -1.76 -1.54 -0.30
N VAL A 85 -1.01 -1.38 0.79
CA VAL A 85 -0.26 -0.15 1.09
C VAL A 85 0.83 0.12 0.06
N MET A 86 1.59 -0.91 -0.34
CA MET A 86 2.65 -0.78 -1.35
C MET A 86 2.07 -0.43 -2.73
N PHE A 87 0.97 -1.06 -3.14
CA PHE A 87 0.25 -0.71 -4.37
C PHE A 87 -0.22 0.75 -4.34
N SER A 88 -0.87 1.14 -3.25
CA SER A 88 -1.38 2.51 -3.06
C SER A 88 -0.28 3.56 -3.14
N SER A 89 0.91 3.24 -2.60
CA SER A 89 2.04 4.18 -2.55
C SER A 89 2.51 4.63 -3.94
N ILE A 90 2.37 3.80 -4.97
CA ILE A 90 2.73 4.17 -6.36
C ILE A 90 1.91 5.39 -6.80
N PHE A 91 0.60 5.29 -6.69
CA PHE A 91 -0.32 6.33 -7.16
C PHE A 91 -0.29 7.57 -6.27
N VAL A 92 -0.20 7.37 -4.96
CA VAL A 92 -0.10 8.46 -3.98
C VAL A 92 1.15 9.30 -4.21
N ASN A 93 2.32 8.68 -4.48
CA ASN A 93 3.55 9.43 -4.78
C ASN A 93 3.46 10.20 -6.10
N ILE A 94 2.82 9.62 -7.14
CA ILE A 94 2.60 10.34 -8.41
C ILE A 94 1.69 11.55 -8.21
N LEU A 95 0.58 11.41 -7.48
CA LEU A 95 -0.34 12.51 -7.22
C LEU A 95 0.29 13.59 -6.34
N ASN A 96 1.09 13.19 -5.35
CA ASN A 96 1.85 14.12 -4.50
C ASN A 96 2.86 14.92 -5.34
N GLY A 97 3.63 14.25 -6.21
CA GLY A 97 4.55 14.90 -7.12
C GLY A 97 3.86 15.84 -8.11
N ALA A 98 2.65 15.49 -8.55
CA ALA A 98 1.83 16.32 -9.42
C ALA A 98 1.07 17.45 -8.69
N GLY A 99 1.18 17.56 -7.37
CA GLY A 99 0.49 18.58 -6.57
C GLY A 99 -1.02 18.35 -6.43
N ILE A 100 -1.53 17.14 -6.75
CA ILE A 100 -2.97 16.81 -6.70
C ILE A 100 -3.32 16.25 -5.31
N LEU A 101 -3.39 17.13 -4.30
CA LEU A 101 -3.51 16.74 -2.90
C LEU A 101 -4.94 16.77 -2.34
N LYS A 102 -5.89 17.47 -3.00
CA LYS A 102 -7.22 17.77 -2.46
C LYS A 102 -7.96 16.52 -1.95
N VAL A 103 -8.03 15.46 -2.77
CA VAL A 103 -8.77 14.24 -2.40
C VAL A 103 -8.03 13.49 -1.31
N GLN A 104 -6.71 13.45 -1.34
CA GLN A 104 -5.90 12.82 -0.30
C GLN A 104 -6.08 13.51 1.06
N THR A 105 -6.08 14.86 1.10
CA THR A 105 -6.31 15.62 2.33
C THR A 105 -7.69 15.35 2.91
N ILE A 106 -8.74 15.33 2.08
CA ILE A 106 -10.11 15.01 2.54
C ILE A 106 -10.14 13.55 3.05
N SER A 107 -9.57 12.62 2.30
CA SER A 107 -9.55 11.21 2.69
C SER A 107 -8.78 10.97 3.99
N SER A 108 -7.68 11.68 4.23
CA SER A 108 -6.91 11.54 5.47
C SER A 108 -7.69 11.97 6.72
N LEU A 109 -8.67 12.87 6.58
CA LEU A 109 -9.59 13.24 7.67
C LEU A 109 -10.67 12.18 7.91
N ILE A 110 -11.10 11.50 6.85
CA ILE A 110 -12.16 10.48 6.92
C ILE A 110 -11.62 9.10 7.32
N SER A 111 -10.44 8.75 6.82
CA SER A 111 -9.84 7.42 7.02
C SER A 111 -9.74 6.97 8.48
N PRO A 112 -9.35 7.82 9.47
CA PRO A 112 -9.31 7.39 10.87
C PRO A 112 -10.69 6.99 11.42
N THR A 113 -11.73 7.73 11.05
CA THR A 113 -13.12 7.40 11.47
C THR A 113 -13.58 6.09 10.85
N VAL A 114 -13.31 5.88 9.55
CA VAL A 114 -13.60 4.62 8.87
C VAL A 114 -12.82 3.47 9.51
N PHE A 115 -11.53 3.67 9.79
CA PHE A 115 -10.70 2.66 10.45
C PHE A 115 -11.27 2.23 11.80
N LEU A 116 -11.57 3.19 12.69
CA LEU A 116 -12.10 2.91 14.02
C LEU A 116 -13.47 2.22 13.95
N GLY A 117 -14.36 2.72 13.09
CA GLY A 117 -15.70 2.15 12.92
C GLY A 117 -15.65 0.71 12.41
N VAL A 118 -14.85 0.45 11.36
CA VAL A 118 -14.72 -0.89 10.79
C VAL A 118 -14.00 -1.84 11.76
N ALA A 119 -12.92 -1.39 12.41
CA ALA A 119 -12.19 -2.21 13.38
C ALA A 119 -13.10 -2.64 14.53
N TYR A 120 -13.90 -1.70 15.05
CA TYR A 120 -14.86 -2.00 16.11
C TYR A 120 -15.94 -3.00 15.67
N LEU A 121 -16.55 -2.79 14.51
CA LEU A 121 -17.56 -3.70 13.95
C LEU A 121 -17.00 -5.12 13.75
N LEU A 122 -15.82 -5.25 13.16
CA LEU A 122 -15.20 -6.56 12.95
C LEU A 122 -14.77 -7.23 14.26
N TYR A 123 -14.37 -6.44 15.26
CA TYR A 123 -14.03 -6.95 16.58
C TYR A 123 -15.26 -7.56 17.29
N ILE A 124 -16.41 -6.88 17.29
CA ILE A 124 -17.65 -7.41 17.89
C ILE A 124 -18.22 -8.62 17.13
N MET A 125 -17.87 -8.76 15.84
CA MET A 125 -18.17 -9.97 15.05
C MET A 125 -17.24 -11.16 15.37
N GLY A 126 -16.30 -10.99 16.31
CA GLY A 126 -15.42 -12.07 16.77
C GLY A 126 -14.17 -12.30 15.92
N MET A 127 -13.80 -11.38 15.01
CA MET A 127 -12.62 -11.55 14.15
C MET A 127 -11.27 -11.36 14.88
N GLY A 128 -11.28 -10.85 16.12
CA GLY A 128 -10.06 -10.67 16.91
C GLY A 128 -9.04 -9.72 16.27
N VAL A 129 -7.75 -10.04 16.38
CA VAL A 129 -6.64 -9.20 15.91
C VAL A 129 -6.68 -8.89 14.40
N PRO A 130 -7.06 -9.81 13.50
CA PRO A 130 -7.21 -9.52 12.07
C PRO A 130 -8.14 -8.34 11.74
N SER A 131 -9.08 -8.00 12.62
CA SER A 131 -10.00 -6.86 12.44
C SER A 131 -9.27 -5.54 12.18
N ILE A 132 -8.13 -5.33 12.84
CA ILE A 132 -7.30 -4.11 12.70
C ILE A 132 -6.70 -4.03 11.29
N LEU A 133 -6.21 -5.16 10.77
CA LEU A 133 -5.59 -5.21 9.45
C LEU A 133 -6.61 -5.02 8.33
N ILE A 134 -7.76 -5.67 8.45
CA ILE A 134 -8.88 -5.52 7.50
C ILE A 134 -9.40 -4.08 7.52
N ALA A 135 -9.58 -3.51 8.71
CA ALA A 135 -9.97 -2.10 8.84
C ALA A 135 -8.94 -1.16 8.21
N GLY A 136 -7.64 -1.45 8.35
CA GLY A 136 -6.57 -0.70 7.68
C GLY A 136 -6.63 -0.79 6.15
N ILE A 137 -6.93 -1.96 5.60
CA ILE A 137 -7.14 -2.14 4.16
C ILE A 137 -8.33 -1.29 3.68
N ILE A 138 -9.46 -1.36 4.38
CA ILE A 138 -10.67 -0.61 4.01
C ILE A 138 -10.44 0.89 4.16
N ALA A 139 -9.82 1.34 5.25
CA ALA A 139 -9.51 2.75 5.48
C ALA A 139 -8.52 3.34 4.47
N ASN A 140 -7.72 2.50 3.80
CA ASN A 140 -6.82 2.91 2.72
C ASN A 140 -7.55 3.07 1.36
N PHE A 141 -8.88 3.20 1.34
CA PHE A 141 -9.70 3.31 0.13
C PHE A 141 -9.22 4.40 -0.84
N ASN A 142 -8.69 5.50 -0.31
CA ASN A 142 -8.12 6.55 -1.15
C ASN A 142 -6.94 6.01 -1.98
N GLY A 143 -6.00 5.32 -1.35
CA GLY A 143 -4.78 4.87 -1.99
C GLY A 143 -5.02 3.81 -3.06
N PHE A 144 -5.87 2.83 -2.82
CA PHE A 144 -6.06 1.72 -3.76
C PHE A 144 -7.26 1.88 -4.71
N LEU A 145 -8.21 2.82 -4.46
CA LEU A 145 -9.35 3.08 -5.34
C LEU A 145 -9.26 4.47 -5.99
N LEU A 146 -9.22 5.53 -5.18
CA LEU A 146 -9.35 6.89 -5.71
C LEU A 146 -8.06 7.39 -6.37
N ALA A 147 -6.89 7.07 -5.81
CA ALA A 147 -5.62 7.52 -6.36
C ALA A 147 -5.32 6.93 -7.75
N PRO A 148 -5.54 5.62 -8.03
CA PRO A 148 -5.45 5.10 -9.40
C PRO A 148 -6.35 5.81 -10.39
N ILE A 149 -7.61 6.09 -10.04
CA ILE A 149 -8.56 6.80 -10.89
C ILE A 149 -8.07 8.22 -11.20
N GLN A 150 -7.53 8.93 -10.19
CA GLN A 150 -7.00 10.27 -10.36
C GLN A 150 -5.73 10.27 -11.25
N CYS A 151 -4.84 9.29 -11.08
CA CYS A 151 -3.67 9.13 -11.94
C CYS A 151 -4.06 8.90 -13.40
N VAL A 152 -5.03 8.02 -13.66
CA VAL A 152 -5.52 7.79 -15.03
C VAL A 152 -6.13 9.07 -15.62
N LYS A 153 -6.90 9.83 -14.83
CA LYS A 153 -7.45 11.13 -15.28
C LYS A 153 -6.35 12.14 -15.57
N LEU A 154 -5.32 12.22 -14.74
CA LEU A 154 -4.17 13.10 -14.94
C LEU A 154 -3.48 12.80 -16.29
N LEU A 155 -3.23 11.53 -16.58
CA LEU A 155 -2.52 11.12 -17.80
C LEU A 155 -3.38 11.22 -19.07
N ARG A 156 -4.72 11.14 -18.96
CA ARG A 156 -5.63 11.21 -20.09
C ARG A 156 -5.93 12.64 -20.53
N ASN A 157 -5.87 13.59 -19.59
CA ASN A 157 -6.24 14.99 -19.84
C ASN A 157 -5.04 15.88 -20.25
N LYS A 158 -3.88 15.28 -20.46
CA LYS A 158 -2.61 15.94 -20.83
C LYS A 158 -1.98 15.23 -22.01
#